data_42d960415372e85aacec993618641706
#
_entry.id   42d960415372e85aacec993618641706
#
_cell.length_a   1.000
_cell.length_b   1.000
_cell.length_c   1.000
_cell.angle_alpha   90.00
_cell.angle_beta   90.00
_cell.angle_gamma   90.00
#
_symmetry.space_group_name_H-M   'P 1'
#
loop_
_entity.id
_entity.type
_entity.pdbx_description
1 polymer ?
#
loop_
_entity_poly.entity_id
_entity_poly.type
_entity_poly.pdbx_seq_one_letter_code
_entity_poly.pdbx_strand_id
1 'polypeptide(L)'
;MLCSNQQMILQCFPSLGQERPVLIDWLPWNHTFGGNHNVGLVLYNGGTLYIDDGKPTPAGMAETLRNLREISPTIYFNVPKGFEVIADALGSDEGLRKSLFARVHAFMFAGAGLSQAVWNKLEAQGEAEVGERVRIVTGLGMTETAPACLFAVGTGVRSGHVGLPAPGVEAKLVPDSAAQAHGKTEIRFRGPNVMPGYWRAPQETQDAFDEEGFYKTGDAVRFIDPAQPGRGLMFDGRIAEDFKLSTGTFVSVGPLRAAIIAAGDPCVQDAVVAGVNRDEIGLLIFPRPDECQRLAGLPAGAPLPDVLHAPAVRAFFQRLPDALWAAGT
;
A
#
# COMPACT_ATOMS: atom_id res chain seq x y z
N MET A 1 -15.37 11.05 14.54
CA MET A 1 -14.47 10.28 13.67
C MET A 1 -14.08 11.05 12.41
N LEU A 2 -14.98 11.26 11.43
CA LEU A 2 -14.63 11.81 10.10
C LEU A 2 -13.94 13.18 10.17
N CYS A 3 -14.55 14.18 10.80
CA CYS A 3 -13.96 15.52 10.91
C CYS A 3 -12.63 15.52 11.68
N SER A 4 -12.50 14.69 12.73
CA SER A 4 -11.25 14.54 13.47
C SER A 4 -10.16 13.99 12.57
N ASN A 5 -10.47 12.98 11.75
CA ASN A 5 -9.50 12.41 10.82
C ASN A 5 -9.10 13.40 9.71
N GLN A 6 -10.05 14.19 9.19
CA GLN A 6 -9.73 15.24 8.21
C GLN A 6 -8.81 16.32 8.80
N GLN A 7 -9.01 16.69 10.08
CA GLN A 7 -8.10 17.60 10.78
C GLN A 7 -6.70 17.01 10.96
N MET A 8 -6.61 15.70 11.25
CA MET A 8 -5.32 14.98 11.32
C MET A 8 -4.60 14.98 9.96
N ILE A 9 -5.35 14.71 8.89
CA ILE A 9 -4.83 14.74 7.51
C ILE A 9 -4.28 16.12 7.18
N LEU A 10 -5.02 17.18 7.46
CA LEU A 10 -4.58 18.56 7.23
C LEU A 10 -3.27 18.88 7.99
N GLN A 11 -3.10 18.38 9.21
CA GLN A 11 -1.87 18.59 9.98
C GLN A 11 -0.69 17.78 9.42
N CYS A 12 -0.94 16.58 8.87
CA CYS A 12 0.08 15.76 8.23
C CYS A 12 0.47 16.29 6.82
N PHE A 13 -0.45 16.99 6.14
CA PHE A 13 -0.27 17.55 4.81
C PHE A 13 -0.54 19.06 4.81
N PRO A 14 0.39 19.89 5.30
CA PRO A 14 0.17 21.32 5.45
C PRO A 14 -0.16 22.07 4.15
N SER A 15 0.23 21.52 2.99
CA SER A 15 -0.12 22.06 1.67
C SER A 15 -1.63 22.16 1.45
N LEU A 16 -2.43 21.28 2.06
CA LEU A 16 -3.90 21.34 2.00
C LEU A 16 -4.50 22.61 2.63
N GLY A 17 -3.78 23.23 3.57
CA GLY A 17 -4.17 24.52 4.17
C GLY A 17 -3.66 25.74 3.39
N GLN A 18 -2.73 25.55 2.46
CA GLN A 18 -2.14 26.61 1.64
C GLN A 18 -2.82 26.74 0.29
N GLU A 19 -3.19 25.61 -0.30
CA GLU A 19 -3.88 25.54 -1.58
C GLU A 19 -5.09 24.61 -1.48
N ARG A 20 -6.24 25.01 -2.04
CA ARG A 20 -7.42 24.16 -2.10
C ARG A 20 -7.12 22.91 -2.91
N PRO A 21 -7.39 21.70 -2.38
CA PRO A 21 -7.05 20.48 -3.08
C PRO A 21 -7.86 20.31 -4.36
N VAL A 22 -7.18 19.84 -5.41
CA VAL A 22 -7.79 19.37 -6.66
C VAL A 22 -7.50 17.89 -6.78
N LEU A 23 -8.52 17.09 -6.76
CA LEU A 23 -8.46 15.63 -6.88
C LEU A 23 -9.10 15.16 -8.18
N ILE A 24 -8.51 14.12 -8.75
CA ILE A 24 -9.13 13.26 -9.75
C ILE A 24 -9.21 11.88 -9.11
N ASP A 25 -10.39 11.34 -8.91
CA ASP A 25 -10.57 10.14 -8.11
C ASP A 25 -11.66 9.22 -8.67
N TRP A 26 -11.33 7.93 -8.76
CA TRP A 26 -12.24 6.85 -9.14
C TRP A 26 -12.46 5.84 -8.01
N LEU A 27 -11.81 6.04 -6.86
CA LEU A 27 -11.94 5.10 -5.74
C LEU A 27 -13.40 5.02 -5.27
N PRO A 28 -13.89 3.82 -4.94
CA PRO A 28 -15.29 3.64 -4.54
C PRO A 28 -15.66 4.46 -3.29
N TRP A 29 -16.73 5.23 -3.35
CA TRP A 29 -17.18 6.05 -2.23
C TRP A 29 -17.76 5.26 -1.06
N ASN A 30 -18.16 4.01 -1.30
CA ASN A 30 -18.54 3.07 -0.23
C ASN A 30 -17.35 2.40 0.45
N HIS A 31 -16.14 2.63 -0.02
CA HIS A 31 -14.90 2.25 0.65
C HIS A 31 -14.34 3.44 1.42
N THR A 32 -13.79 3.19 2.61
CA THR A 32 -13.30 4.25 3.50
C THR A 32 -12.23 5.14 2.87
N PHE A 33 -11.41 4.61 1.96
CA PHE A 33 -10.38 5.39 1.28
C PHE A 33 -10.99 6.39 0.28
N GLY A 34 -11.90 5.96 -0.61
CA GLY A 34 -12.56 6.87 -1.54
C GLY A 34 -13.53 7.83 -0.83
N GLY A 35 -14.45 7.31 0.00
CA GLY A 35 -15.49 8.09 0.65
C GLY A 35 -14.99 8.93 1.83
N ASN A 36 -14.55 8.29 2.90
CA ASN A 36 -14.19 9.00 4.13
C ASN A 36 -12.93 9.84 3.96
N HIS A 37 -11.92 9.32 3.25
CA HIS A 37 -10.65 10.02 3.06
C HIS A 37 -10.74 11.04 1.92
N ASN A 38 -10.92 10.60 0.65
CA ASN A 38 -10.76 11.48 -0.52
C ASN A 38 -11.92 12.48 -0.65
N VAL A 39 -13.18 12.01 -0.66
CA VAL A 39 -14.34 12.92 -0.70
C VAL A 39 -14.35 13.79 0.55
N GLY A 40 -14.10 13.23 1.73
CA GLY A 40 -13.99 13.96 2.98
C GLY A 40 -12.93 15.06 2.95
N LEU A 41 -11.75 14.78 2.37
CA LEU A 41 -10.65 15.74 2.21
C LEU A 41 -11.06 16.94 1.34
N VAL A 42 -11.73 16.69 0.23
CA VAL A 42 -12.24 17.76 -0.65
C VAL A 42 -13.25 18.62 0.05
N LEU A 43 -14.24 18.00 0.71
CA LEU A 43 -15.28 18.71 1.44
C LEU A 43 -14.73 19.54 2.61
N TYR A 44 -13.81 18.97 3.37
CA TYR A 44 -13.22 19.61 4.55
C TYR A 44 -12.37 20.83 4.19
N ASN A 45 -11.64 20.77 3.08
CA ASN A 45 -10.71 21.84 2.67
C ASN A 45 -11.28 22.75 1.57
N GLY A 46 -12.55 22.58 1.18
CA GLY A 46 -13.19 23.41 0.13
C GLY A 46 -12.54 23.23 -1.24
N GLY A 47 -12.12 22.02 -1.58
CA GLY A 47 -11.44 21.66 -2.80
C GLY A 47 -12.36 21.37 -3.98
N THR A 48 -11.76 20.83 -5.05
CA THR A 48 -12.46 20.38 -6.26
C THR A 48 -12.23 18.88 -6.46
N LEU A 49 -13.30 18.14 -6.71
CA LEU A 49 -13.26 16.73 -7.04
C LEU A 49 -13.71 16.54 -8.48
N TYR A 50 -12.83 16.00 -9.29
CA TYR A 50 -13.17 15.44 -10.60
C TYR A 50 -13.44 13.96 -10.44
N ILE A 51 -14.68 13.54 -10.71
CA ILE A 51 -15.10 12.15 -10.61
C ILE A 51 -14.63 11.45 -11.87
N ASP A 52 -13.76 10.46 -11.69
CA ASP A 52 -13.16 9.66 -12.74
C ASP A 52 -13.89 8.31 -12.85
N ASP A 53 -14.17 7.85 -14.07
CA ASP A 53 -14.71 6.52 -14.35
C ASP A 53 -13.62 5.43 -14.40
N GLY A 54 -12.47 5.72 -13.83
CA GLY A 54 -11.33 4.82 -13.74
C GLY A 54 -11.64 3.51 -12.99
N LYS A 55 -10.84 2.51 -13.29
CA LYS A 55 -10.80 1.21 -12.61
C LYS A 55 -9.42 0.60 -12.83
N PRO A 56 -8.97 -0.34 -11.98
CA PRO A 56 -7.68 -1.00 -12.17
C PRO A 56 -7.74 -2.08 -13.28
N THR A 57 -8.38 -1.73 -14.40
CA THR A 57 -8.48 -2.51 -15.63
C THR A 57 -7.91 -1.69 -16.79
N PRO A 58 -7.45 -2.29 -17.90
CA PRO A 58 -6.88 -1.55 -19.02
C PRO A 58 -7.79 -0.43 -19.53
N ALA A 59 -9.10 -0.69 -19.73
CA ALA A 59 -10.05 0.31 -20.20
C ALA A 59 -10.27 1.44 -19.17
N GLY A 60 -10.46 1.11 -17.89
CA GLY A 60 -10.63 2.10 -16.84
C GLY A 60 -9.38 2.96 -16.64
N MET A 61 -8.18 2.36 -16.68
CA MET A 61 -6.94 3.13 -16.59
C MET A 61 -6.72 4.04 -17.79
N ALA A 62 -7.18 3.66 -19.00
CA ALA A 62 -7.14 4.55 -20.16
C ALA A 62 -7.94 5.84 -19.94
N GLU A 63 -9.12 5.76 -19.30
CA GLU A 63 -9.90 6.93 -18.90
C GLU A 63 -9.15 7.80 -17.87
N THR A 64 -8.60 7.18 -16.81
CA THR A 64 -7.78 7.89 -15.81
C THR A 64 -6.60 8.61 -16.45
N LEU A 65 -5.85 7.96 -17.34
CA LEU A 65 -4.73 8.57 -18.03
C LEU A 65 -5.17 9.74 -18.92
N ARG A 66 -6.32 9.62 -19.61
CA ARG A 66 -6.90 10.71 -20.39
C ARG A 66 -7.20 11.92 -19.50
N ASN A 67 -7.88 11.70 -18.39
CA ASN A 67 -8.26 12.75 -17.45
C ASN A 67 -7.03 13.42 -16.82
N LEU A 68 -5.99 12.66 -16.47
CA LEU A 68 -4.73 13.19 -15.93
C LEU A 68 -3.91 14.00 -16.95
N ARG A 69 -4.12 13.81 -18.27
CA ARG A 69 -3.52 14.69 -19.29
C ARG A 69 -4.16 16.08 -19.33
N GLU A 70 -5.44 16.18 -18.97
CA GLU A 70 -6.22 17.41 -19.05
C GLU A 70 -6.27 18.17 -17.73
N ILE A 71 -6.20 17.46 -16.59
CA ILE A 71 -6.41 17.99 -15.25
C ILE A 71 -5.18 17.70 -14.40
N SER A 72 -4.59 18.78 -13.86
CA SER A 72 -3.43 18.69 -12.96
C SER A 72 -3.88 18.64 -11.50
N PRO A 73 -3.80 17.48 -10.82
CA PRO A 73 -4.16 17.39 -9.41
C PRO A 73 -3.10 18.07 -8.52
N THR A 74 -3.52 18.53 -7.32
CA THR A 74 -2.58 19.02 -6.30
C THR A 74 -2.07 17.92 -5.39
N ILE A 75 -2.88 16.88 -5.20
CA ILE A 75 -2.52 15.63 -4.53
C ILE A 75 -3.24 14.49 -5.27
N TYR A 76 -2.58 13.36 -5.44
CA TYR A 76 -3.16 12.24 -6.17
C TYR A 76 -3.14 10.96 -5.34
N PHE A 77 -4.30 10.32 -5.27
CA PHE A 77 -4.53 9.11 -4.51
C PHE A 77 -4.83 7.94 -5.44
N ASN A 78 -4.25 6.79 -5.17
CA ASN A 78 -4.59 5.58 -5.92
C ASN A 78 -4.22 4.31 -5.12
N VAL A 79 -4.67 3.18 -5.63
CA VAL A 79 -4.17 1.86 -5.22
C VAL A 79 -2.86 1.54 -5.97
N PRO A 80 -2.01 0.64 -5.45
CA PRO A 80 -0.73 0.32 -6.07
C PRO A 80 -0.82 -0.05 -7.55
N LYS A 81 -1.85 -0.80 -7.96
CA LYS A 81 -2.04 -1.17 -9.37
C LYS A 81 -2.28 0.04 -10.28
N GLY A 82 -3.00 1.04 -9.81
CA GLY A 82 -3.18 2.29 -10.55
C GLY A 82 -1.86 3.05 -10.73
N PHE A 83 -1.06 3.15 -9.68
CA PHE A 83 0.27 3.77 -9.75
C PHE A 83 1.24 3.02 -10.68
N GLU A 84 1.18 1.69 -10.73
CA GLU A 84 1.97 0.90 -11.67
C GLU A 84 1.70 1.30 -13.13
N VAL A 85 0.41 1.34 -13.51
CA VAL A 85 0.01 1.71 -14.87
C VAL A 85 0.39 3.16 -15.20
N ILE A 86 0.21 4.08 -14.25
CA ILE A 86 0.60 5.48 -14.42
C ILE A 86 2.12 5.60 -14.60
N ALA A 87 2.91 4.93 -13.76
CA ALA A 87 4.38 4.94 -13.83
C ALA A 87 4.90 4.41 -15.18
N ASP A 88 4.24 3.41 -15.75
CA ASP A 88 4.57 2.89 -17.07
C ASP A 88 4.22 3.89 -18.19
N ALA A 89 3.04 4.51 -18.12
CA ALA A 89 2.60 5.50 -19.11
C ALA A 89 3.45 6.76 -19.11
N LEU A 90 3.91 7.22 -17.95
CA LEU A 90 4.78 8.41 -17.81
C LEU A 90 6.08 8.30 -18.62
N GLY A 91 6.57 7.08 -18.86
CA GLY A 91 7.80 6.84 -19.64
C GLY A 91 7.71 7.31 -21.09
N SER A 92 6.53 7.30 -21.71
CA SER A 92 6.31 7.59 -23.13
C SER A 92 5.34 8.74 -23.40
N ASP A 93 4.62 9.24 -22.40
CA ASP A 93 3.59 10.25 -22.55
C ASP A 93 4.01 11.58 -21.91
N GLU A 94 4.58 12.46 -22.72
CA GLU A 94 5.05 13.79 -22.29
C GLU A 94 3.90 14.68 -21.80
N GLY A 95 2.73 14.63 -22.45
CA GLY A 95 1.55 15.39 -22.06
C GLY A 95 1.04 14.99 -20.67
N LEU A 96 1.00 13.68 -20.41
CA LEU A 96 0.66 13.14 -19.10
C LEU A 96 1.68 13.59 -18.03
N ARG A 97 2.98 13.49 -18.32
CA ARG A 97 4.03 13.92 -17.37
C ARG A 97 3.86 15.39 -17.01
N LYS A 98 3.80 16.26 -17.99
CA LYS A 98 3.65 17.71 -17.78
C LYS A 98 2.42 18.04 -16.96
N SER A 99 1.27 17.46 -17.29
CA SER A 99 0.03 17.73 -16.57
C SER A 99 0.06 17.17 -15.13
N LEU A 100 0.46 15.91 -14.95
CA LEU A 100 0.47 15.27 -13.64
C LEU A 100 1.42 15.97 -12.65
N PHE A 101 2.62 16.32 -13.10
CA PHE A 101 3.64 16.94 -12.25
C PHE A 101 3.52 18.47 -12.11
N ALA A 102 2.64 19.12 -12.88
CA ALA A 102 2.52 20.60 -12.88
C ALA A 102 2.19 21.19 -11.51
N ARG A 103 1.41 20.51 -10.67
CA ARG A 103 0.91 21.02 -9.39
C ARG A 103 0.94 20.01 -8.24
N VAL A 104 1.30 18.75 -8.53
CA VAL A 104 1.19 17.69 -7.52
C VAL A 104 2.25 17.86 -6.42
N HIS A 105 1.80 17.95 -5.17
CA HIS A 105 2.65 18.03 -3.99
C HIS A 105 2.99 16.66 -3.40
N ALA A 106 2.09 15.69 -3.59
CA ALA A 106 2.28 14.33 -3.11
C ALA A 106 1.43 13.31 -3.88
N PHE A 107 1.96 12.11 -3.99
CA PHE A 107 1.22 10.88 -4.29
C PHE A 107 0.96 10.12 -3.01
N MET A 108 -0.23 9.57 -2.84
CA MET A 108 -0.53 8.69 -1.71
C MET A 108 -1.17 7.39 -2.20
N PHE A 109 -0.64 6.29 -1.74
CA PHE A 109 -1.24 4.98 -1.95
C PHE A 109 -1.69 4.36 -0.63
N ALA A 110 -2.72 3.54 -0.70
CA ALA A 110 -3.20 2.75 0.42
C ALA A 110 -3.88 1.45 -0.08
N GLY A 111 -4.28 0.59 0.88
CA GLY A 111 -4.97 -0.66 0.62
C GLY A 111 -4.05 -1.85 0.35
N ALA A 112 -2.83 -1.61 -0.11
CA ALA A 112 -1.78 -2.62 -0.31
C ALA A 112 -0.40 -1.96 -0.36
N GLY A 113 0.68 -2.74 -0.36
CA GLY A 113 2.05 -2.25 -0.53
C GLY A 113 2.34 -1.86 -1.98
N LEU A 114 2.99 -0.72 -2.19
CA LEU A 114 3.55 -0.33 -3.47
C LEU A 114 4.97 -0.91 -3.60
N SER A 115 5.29 -1.57 -4.72
CA SER A 115 6.63 -2.10 -4.92
C SER A 115 7.68 -0.98 -4.99
N GLN A 116 8.89 -1.23 -4.51
CA GLN A 116 9.96 -0.24 -4.55
C GLN A 116 10.34 0.14 -5.99
N ALA A 117 10.18 -0.77 -6.94
CA ALA A 117 10.44 -0.52 -8.36
C ALA A 117 9.48 0.54 -8.93
N VAL A 118 8.17 0.41 -8.68
CA VAL A 118 7.18 1.42 -9.09
C VAL A 118 7.41 2.75 -8.38
N TRP A 119 7.74 2.71 -7.09
CA TRP A 119 8.13 3.88 -6.31
C TRP A 119 9.27 4.66 -6.96
N ASN A 120 10.38 3.96 -7.22
CA ASN A 120 11.57 4.57 -7.84
C ASN A 120 11.27 5.15 -9.23
N LYS A 121 10.40 4.47 -10.00
CA LYS A 121 9.98 4.92 -11.32
C LYS A 121 9.20 6.24 -11.25
N LEU A 122 8.25 6.37 -10.32
CA LEU A 122 7.49 7.60 -10.09
C LEU A 122 8.40 8.75 -9.63
N GLU A 123 9.32 8.50 -8.69
CA GLU A 123 10.30 9.50 -8.24
C GLU A 123 11.18 9.99 -9.40
N ALA A 124 11.73 9.06 -10.20
CA ALA A 124 12.59 9.40 -11.31
C ALA A 124 11.87 10.24 -12.39
N GLN A 125 10.58 9.94 -12.68
CA GLN A 125 9.79 10.72 -13.62
C GLN A 125 9.49 12.13 -13.09
N GLY A 126 9.18 12.28 -11.80
CA GLY A 126 8.98 13.58 -11.17
C GLY A 126 10.26 14.40 -11.16
N GLU A 127 11.38 13.82 -10.74
CA GLU A 127 12.68 14.51 -10.72
C GLU A 127 13.11 14.97 -12.13
N ALA A 128 12.86 14.14 -13.15
CA ALA A 128 13.16 14.49 -14.54
C ALA A 128 12.26 15.64 -15.08
N GLU A 129 10.98 15.71 -14.67
CA GLU A 129 10.04 16.69 -15.20
C GLU A 129 10.11 18.04 -14.48
N VAL A 130 10.21 18.04 -13.14
CA VAL A 130 10.13 19.27 -12.32
C VAL A 130 11.41 19.58 -11.54
N GLY A 131 12.45 18.75 -11.65
CA GLY A 131 13.74 18.96 -10.98
C GLY A 131 13.73 18.64 -9.49
N GLU A 132 12.60 18.18 -8.96
CA GLU A 132 12.41 17.85 -7.54
C GLU A 132 11.71 16.51 -7.38
N ARG A 133 11.96 15.84 -6.25
CA ARG A 133 11.24 14.61 -5.90
C ARG A 133 9.85 14.94 -5.40
N VAL A 134 8.82 14.47 -6.11
CA VAL A 134 7.46 14.47 -5.60
C VAL A 134 7.35 13.45 -4.47
N ARG A 135 6.79 13.87 -3.34
CA ARG A 135 6.63 12.99 -2.18
C ARG A 135 5.68 11.84 -2.49
N ILE A 136 6.11 10.63 -2.19
CA ILE A 136 5.23 9.46 -2.17
C ILE A 136 5.01 9.11 -0.71
N VAL A 137 3.75 9.11 -0.30
CA VAL A 137 3.34 8.92 1.07
C VAL A 137 2.40 7.73 1.20
N THR A 138 2.35 7.17 2.37
CA THR A 138 1.46 6.06 2.69
C THR A 138 1.11 6.11 4.17
N GLY A 139 0.29 5.18 4.62
CA GLY A 139 -0.10 5.10 6.01
C GLY A 139 -0.78 3.79 6.34
N LEU A 140 -1.21 3.66 7.57
CA LEU A 140 -2.00 2.54 8.05
C LEU A 140 -3.31 3.06 8.64
N GLY A 141 -4.38 2.38 8.28
CA GLY A 141 -5.70 2.65 8.81
C GLY A 141 -6.73 1.70 8.23
N MET A 142 -7.96 1.81 8.71
CA MET A 142 -9.06 0.94 8.35
C MET A 142 -10.39 1.67 8.49
N THR A 143 -11.49 1.04 8.12
CA THR A 143 -12.83 1.64 8.22
C THR A 143 -13.13 2.12 9.63
N GLU A 144 -12.73 1.36 10.62
CA GLU A 144 -12.93 1.61 12.05
C GLU A 144 -12.15 2.82 12.58
N THR A 145 -11.21 3.35 11.79
CA THR A 145 -10.37 4.51 12.16
C THR A 145 -10.57 5.74 11.27
N ALA A 146 -11.52 5.75 10.35
CA ALA A 146 -12.08 6.86 9.55
C ALA A 146 -11.19 7.57 8.50
N PRO A 147 -10.24 7.01 7.74
CA PRO A 147 -9.63 5.70 7.94
C PRO A 147 -8.26 5.75 8.62
N ALA A 148 -7.53 6.87 8.66
CA ALA A 148 -6.09 6.90 8.87
C ALA A 148 -5.69 7.04 10.36
N CYS A 149 -4.73 6.22 10.78
CA CYS A 149 -4.10 6.33 12.10
C CYS A 149 -2.60 6.61 12.03
N LEU A 150 -1.90 6.08 11.02
CA LEU A 150 -0.48 6.35 10.82
C LEU A 150 -0.27 7.01 9.46
N PHE A 151 0.75 7.88 9.39
CA PHE A 151 1.23 8.46 8.15
C PHE A 151 2.75 8.40 8.04
N ALA A 152 3.24 7.93 6.91
CA ALA A 152 4.63 7.98 6.50
C ALA A 152 4.83 9.17 5.56
N VAL A 153 5.05 10.35 6.11
CA VAL A 153 5.15 11.63 5.36
C VAL A 153 6.57 12.23 5.38
N GLY A 154 7.49 11.61 6.11
CA GLY A 154 8.88 12.09 6.26
C GLY A 154 9.74 11.91 5.01
N THR A 155 10.95 12.44 5.06
CA THR A 155 12.00 12.15 4.08
C THR A 155 12.55 10.75 4.27
N GLY A 156 12.85 10.04 3.18
CA GLY A 156 13.39 8.68 3.25
C GLY A 156 12.34 7.58 3.49
N VAL A 157 11.06 7.91 3.31
CA VAL A 157 9.98 6.90 3.27
C VAL A 157 10.24 5.93 2.12
N ARG A 158 9.96 4.65 2.36
CA ARG A 158 10.14 3.55 1.39
C ARG A 158 8.96 2.59 1.47
N SER A 159 8.89 1.69 0.51
CA SER A 159 7.93 0.58 0.52
C SER A 159 7.93 -0.16 1.87
N GLY A 160 6.74 -0.46 2.40
CA GLY A 160 6.56 -1.12 3.69
C GLY A 160 6.53 -0.18 4.90
N HIS A 161 7.01 1.06 4.81
CA HIS A 161 6.85 2.03 5.89
C HIS A 161 5.38 2.41 6.06
N VAL A 162 4.91 2.49 7.31
CA VAL A 162 3.56 2.97 7.64
C VAL A 162 3.58 4.23 8.48
N GLY A 163 4.76 4.63 8.95
CA GLY A 163 5.02 5.93 9.55
C GLY A 163 4.75 6.04 11.05
N LEU A 164 4.26 7.20 11.45
CA LEU A 164 4.02 7.58 12.85
C LEU A 164 2.53 7.85 13.08
N PRO A 165 2.05 7.79 14.34
CA PRO A 165 0.68 8.16 14.68
C PRO A 165 0.34 9.57 14.22
N ALA A 166 -0.86 9.71 13.63
CA ALA A 166 -1.42 11.01 13.30
C ALA A 166 -1.65 11.84 14.58
N PRO A 167 -1.61 13.17 14.50
CA PRO A 167 -1.87 14.02 15.67
C PRO A 167 -3.18 13.69 16.37
N GLY A 168 -3.12 13.38 17.68
CA GLY A 168 -4.28 12.99 18.47
C GLY A 168 -4.60 11.48 18.46
N VAL A 169 -3.84 10.67 17.73
CA VAL A 169 -3.90 9.21 17.79
C VAL A 169 -2.89 8.69 18.79
N GLU A 170 -3.33 7.86 19.71
CA GLU A 170 -2.48 7.05 20.57
C GLU A 170 -2.30 5.68 19.93
N ALA A 171 -1.04 5.24 19.79
CA ALA A 171 -0.69 3.92 19.31
C ALA A 171 -0.04 3.10 20.43
N LYS A 172 -0.55 1.89 20.64
CA LYS A 172 -0.05 0.93 21.62
C LYS A 172 0.49 -0.28 20.89
N LEU A 173 1.72 -0.67 21.19
CA LEU A 173 2.36 -1.85 20.64
C LEU A 173 2.24 -3.00 21.64
N VAL A 174 1.56 -4.07 21.27
CA VAL A 174 1.29 -5.21 22.14
C VAL A 174 1.96 -6.45 21.54
N PRO A 175 2.94 -7.05 22.24
CA PRO A 175 3.53 -8.31 21.80
C PRO A 175 2.45 -9.40 21.65
N ASP A 176 2.40 -10.05 20.50
CA ASP A 176 1.48 -11.17 20.31
C ASP A 176 1.95 -12.38 21.12
N SER A 177 1.07 -12.88 22.02
CA SER A 177 1.38 -13.97 22.92
C SER A 177 1.64 -15.29 22.21
N ALA A 178 1.00 -15.54 21.06
CA ALA A 178 1.21 -16.74 20.25
C ALA A 178 2.51 -16.68 19.43
N ALA A 179 2.98 -15.46 19.11
CA ALA A 179 4.17 -15.19 18.34
C ALA A 179 5.31 -14.56 19.17
N GLN A 180 5.22 -14.55 20.50
CA GLN A 180 6.24 -13.97 21.40
C GLN A 180 7.66 -14.47 21.10
N ALA A 181 7.80 -15.74 20.70
CA ALA A 181 9.09 -16.31 20.29
C ALA A 181 9.67 -15.68 19.00
N HIS A 182 8.86 -14.94 18.24
CA HIS A 182 9.22 -14.36 16.93
C HIS A 182 9.15 -12.84 16.91
N GLY A 183 8.87 -12.18 18.06
CA GLY A 183 8.90 -10.72 18.18
C GLY A 183 7.79 -9.96 17.47
N LYS A 184 6.70 -10.64 17.05
CA LYS A 184 5.53 -9.97 16.44
C LYS A 184 4.84 -9.06 17.44
N THR A 185 4.47 -7.88 16.98
CA THR A 185 3.86 -6.85 17.81
C THR A 185 2.63 -6.30 17.11
N GLU A 186 1.45 -6.50 17.72
CA GLU A 186 0.21 -5.90 17.27
C GLU A 186 0.20 -4.41 17.54
N ILE A 187 -0.21 -3.60 16.56
CA ILE A 187 -0.51 -2.20 16.80
C ILE A 187 -1.99 -2.03 17.12
N ARG A 188 -2.28 -1.24 18.18
CA ARG A 188 -3.65 -0.88 18.58
C ARG A 188 -3.79 0.63 18.65
N PHE A 189 -4.99 1.13 18.38
CA PHE A 189 -5.23 2.57 18.30
C PHE A 189 -6.31 3.04 19.25
N ARG A 190 -6.11 4.25 19.80
CA ARG A 190 -7.11 5.02 20.51
C ARG A 190 -7.06 6.47 20.02
N GLY A 191 -8.22 7.08 19.80
CA GLY A 191 -8.26 8.47 19.33
C GLY A 191 -9.67 8.88 18.88
N PRO A 192 -9.88 10.17 18.61
CA PRO A 192 -11.18 10.70 18.22
C PRO A 192 -11.63 10.29 16.82
N ASN A 193 -10.76 9.68 16.04
CA ASN A 193 -11.02 9.07 14.73
C ASN A 193 -11.42 7.59 14.83
N VAL A 194 -11.19 6.94 15.97
CA VAL A 194 -11.55 5.53 16.19
C VAL A 194 -13.04 5.42 16.45
N MET A 195 -13.68 4.39 15.90
CA MET A 195 -15.10 4.14 16.06
C MET A 195 -15.51 3.90 17.53
N PRO A 196 -16.72 4.28 17.94
CA PRO A 196 -17.23 3.92 19.28
C PRO A 196 -17.69 2.46 19.37
N GLY A 197 -17.87 1.79 18.25
CA GLY A 197 -18.30 0.40 18.16
C GLY A 197 -19.08 0.09 16.89
N TYR A 198 -19.42 -1.18 16.72
CA TYR A 198 -20.23 -1.67 15.60
C TYR A 198 -21.73 -1.50 15.88
N TRP A 199 -22.48 -1.08 14.87
CA TRP A 199 -23.90 -0.83 14.99
C TRP A 199 -24.67 -2.11 15.32
N ARG A 200 -25.41 -2.10 16.41
CA ARG A 200 -26.22 -3.22 16.92
C ARG A 200 -25.43 -4.54 17.11
N ALA A 201 -24.13 -4.46 17.31
CA ALA A 201 -23.23 -5.58 17.51
C ALA A 201 -22.38 -5.37 18.79
N PRO A 202 -22.99 -5.49 20.00
CA PRO A 202 -22.30 -5.19 21.25
C PRO A 202 -21.18 -6.19 21.56
N GLN A 203 -21.33 -7.47 21.21
CA GLN A 203 -20.31 -8.47 21.46
C GLN A 203 -19.08 -8.22 20.58
N GLU A 204 -19.29 -8.01 19.28
CA GLU A 204 -18.21 -7.68 18.33
C GLU A 204 -17.51 -6.38 18.71
N THR A 205 -18.27 -5.41 19.27
CA THR A 205 -17.69 -4.17 19.80
C THR A 205 -16.80 -4.46 20.99
N GLN A 206 -17.26 -5.25 21.96
CA GLN A 206 -16.47 -5.63 23.12
C GLN A 206 -15.21 -6.38 22.72
N ASP A 207 -15.32 -7.29 21.77
CA ASP A 207 -14.19 -8.11 21.28
C ASP A 207 -13.17 -7.27 20.49
N ALA A 208 -13.59 -6.15 19.88
CA ALA A 208 -12.74 -5.29 19.08
C ALA A 208 -11.84 -4.36 19.90
N PHE A 209 -12.09 -4.17 21.19
CA PHE A 209 -11.31 -3.29 22.04
C PHE A 209 -10.61 -4.07 23.16
N ASP A 210 -9.49 -3.56 23.62
CA ASP A 210 -8.85 -4.05 24.83
C ASP A 210 -9.39 -3.33 26.09
N GLU A 211 -8.95 -3.79 27.27
CA GLU A 211 -9.41 -3.26 28.57
C GLU A 211 -9.11 -1.76 28.78
N GLU A 212 -8.12 -1.23 28.06
CA GLU A 212 -7.74 0.19 28.11
C GLU A 212 -8.46 1.03 27.02
N GLY A 213 -9.35 0.42 26.23
CA GLY A 213 -10.12 1.06 25.17
C GLY A 213 -9.33 1.30 23.87
N PHE A 214 -8.25 0.56 23.63
CA PHE A 214 -7.57 0.57 22.35
C PHE A 214 -8.22 -0.43 21.40
N TYR A 215 -8.49 0.02 20.18
CA TYR A 215 -8.99 -0.82 19.09
C TYR A 215 -7.90 -1.80 18.64
N LYS A 216 -8.22 -3.08 18.62
CA LYS A 216 -7.35 -4.18 18.18
C LYS A 216 -7.41 -4.28 16.66
N THR A 217 -6.28 -4.02 15.99
CA THR A 217 -6.24 -3.99 14.52
C THR A 217 -6.01 -5.36 13.90
N GLY A 218 -5.34 -6.25 14.59
CA GLY A 218 -4.81 -7.50 14.05
C GLY A 218 -3.64 -7.31 13.08
N ASP A 219 -3.17 -6.07 12.91
CA ASP A 219 -2.02 -5.74 12.08
C ASP A 219 -0.74 -5.74 12.94
N ALA A 220 0.31 -6.39 12.45
CA ALA A 220 1.63 -6.37 13.09
C ALA A 220 2.48 -5.26 12.49
N VAL A 221 3.31 -4.64 13.36
CA VAL A 221 4.28 -3.63 12.97
C VAL A 221 5.59 -3.85 13.72
N ARG A 222 6.66 -3.28 13.18
CA ARG A 222 7.96 -3.18 13.85
C ARG A 222 8.56 -1.80 13.64
N PHE A 223 9.46 -1.37 14.51
CA PHE A 223 10.20 -0.14 14.31
C PHE A 223 11.10 -0.25 13.06
N ILE A 224 11.18 0.82 12.27
CA ILE A 224 12.16 0.95 11.19
C ILE A 224 13.58 0.85 11.78
N ASP A 225 13.78 1.50 12.93
CA ASP A 225 14.99 1.46 13.71
C ASP A 225 14.63 1.49 15.21
N PRO A 226 14.82 0.39 15.95
CA PRO A 226 14.50 0.37 17.37
C PRO A 226 15.29 1.38 18.22
N ALA A 227 16.50 1.78 17.77
CA ALA A 227 17.30 2.78 18.44
C ALA A 227 16.80 4.22 18.17
N GLN A 228 15.98 4.39 17.14
CA GLN A 228 15.41 5.67 16.72
C GLN A 228 13.89 5.53 16.43
N PRO A 229 13.04 5.36 17.47
CA PRO A 229 11.60 5.14 17.28
C PRO A 229 10.90 6.24 16.47
N GLY A 230 11.42 7.47 16.49
CA GLY A 230 10.94 8.61 15.72
C GLY A 230 11.06 8.44 14.19
N ARG A 231 11.79 7.43 13.69
CA ARG A 231 11.79 7.07 12.26
C ARG A 231 10.50 6.39 11.82
N GLY A 232 9.67 5.96 12.78
CA GLY A 232 8.36 5.37 12.51
C GLY A 232 8.38 3.84 12.43
N LEU A 233 7.30 3.32 11.91
CA LEU A 233 6.98 1.89 11.88
C LEU A 233 6.95 1.35 10.46
N MET A 234 7.23 0.05 10.34
CA MET A 234 7.03 -0.76 9.15
C MET A 234 5.88 -1.74 9.39
N PHE A 235 5.12 -2.01 8.35
CA PHE A 235 4.12 -3.08 8.34
C PHE A 235 4.82 -4.45 8.39
N ASP A 236 4.34 -5.32 9.26
CA ASP A 236 4.92 -6.65 9.50
C ASP A 236 3.90 -7.79 9.29
N GLY A 237 2.87 -7.51 8.49
CA GLY A 237 1.83 -8.47 8.12
C GLY A 237 0.62 -8.46 9.04
N ARG A 238 -0.33 -9.34 8.76
CA ARG A 238 -1.48 -9.60 9.62
C ARG A 238 -1.21 -10.76 10.54
N ILE A 239 -1.50 -10.59 11.83
CA ILE A 239 -1.26 -11.64 12.85
C ILE A 239 -2.03 -12.93 12.50
N ALA A 240 -3.26 -12.79 12.03
CA ALA A 240 -4.10 -13.93 11.67
C ALA A 240 -3.65 -14.71 10.42
N GLU A 241 -2.76 -14.12 9.59
CA GLU A 241 -2.22 -14.78 8.39
C GLU A 241 -1.00 -15.64 8.69
N ASP A 242 -0.31 -15.38 9.79
CA ASP A 242 0.88 -16.11 10.19
C ASP A 242 0.52 -17.52 10.68
N PHE A 243 1.37 -18.50 10.39
CA PHE A 243 1.10 -19.89 10.75
C PHE A 243 2.38 -20.65 11.13
N LYS A 244 2.19 -21.89 11.62
CA LYS A 244 3.29 -22.82 11.87
C LYS A 244 3.23 -24.00 10.90
N LEU A 245 4.40 -24.41 10.46
CA LEU A 245 4.57 -25.71 9.78
C LEU A 245 4.39 -26.85 10.79
N SER A 246 4.21 -28.08 10.30
CA SER A 246 4.17 -29.31 11.13
C SER A 246 5.46 -29.47 11.94
N THR A 247 6.59 -28.98 11.43
CA THR A 247 7.89 -28.95 12.10
C THR A 247 7.96 -27.99 13.30
N GLY A 248 6.92 -27.15 13.49
CA GLY A 248 6.91 -26.09 14.50
C GLY A 248 7.54 -24.78 14.02
N THR A 249 8.09 -24.73 12.81
CA THR A 249 8.65 -23.52 12.23
C THR A 249 7.57 -22.48 12.01
N PHE A 250 7.76 -21.28 12.53
CA PHE A 250 6.84 -20.15 12.36
C PHE A 250 7.06 -19.47 11.02
N VAL A 251 5.98 -19.19 10.31
CA VAL A 251 5.98 -18.53 9.01
C VAL A 251 5.33 -17.16 9.13
N SER A 252 6.12 -16.12 8.96
CA SER A 252 5.67 -14.73 8.91
C SER A 252 5.26 -14.40 7.48
N VAL A 253 3.97 -14.47 7.20
CA VAL A 253 3.41 -14.42 5.83
C VAL A 253 3.65 -13.07 5.16
N GLY A 254 3.42 -11.97 5.86
CA GLY A 254 3.54 -10.63 5.29
C GLY A 254 4.96 -10.30 4.79
N PRO A 255 5.99 -10.39 5.63
CA PRO A 255 7.38 -10.19 5.22
C PRO A 255 7.84 -11.16 4.13
N LEU A 256 7.48 -12.43 4.23
CA LEU A 256 7.83 -13.43 3.22
C LEU A 256 7.20 -13.11 1.86
N ARG A 257 5.91 -12.74 1.84
CA ARG A 257 5.23 -12.29 0.61
C ARG A 257 5.92 -11.08 -0.02
N ALA A 258 6.30 -10.09 0.78
CA ALA A 258 7.03 -8.92 0.30
C ALA A 258 8.40 -9.30 -0.29
N ALA A 259 9.13 -10.20 0.35
CA ALA A 259 10.41 -10.71 -0.13
C ALA A 259 10.25 -11.48 -1.45
N ILE A 260 9.20 -12.31 -1.59
CA ILE A 260 8.88 -13.05 -2.82
C ILE A 260 8.63 -12.09 -3.99
N ILE A 261 7.83 -11.05 -3.77
CA ILE A 261 7.53 -10.04 -4.80
C ILE A 261 8.82 -9.31 -5.21
N ALA A 262 9.65 -8.92 -4.24
CA ALA A 262 10.91 -8.23 -4.51
C ALA A 262 11.92 -9.11 -5.26
N ALA A 263 12.10 -10.36 -4.83
CA ALA A 263 13.02 -11.30 -5.50
C ALA A 263 12.53 -11.74 -6.87
N GLY A 264 11.22 -11.72 -7.08
CA GLY A 264 10.55 -12.09 -8.32
C GLY A 264 10.32 -10.92 -9.30
N ASP A 265 10.80 -9.71 -8.99
CA ASP A 265 10.69 -8.57 -9.93
C ASP A 265 11.54 -8.83 -11.19
N PRO A 266 11.05 -8.51 -12.40
CA PRO A 266 9.76 -7.89 -12.72
C PRO A 266 8.62 -8.90 -12.97
N CYS A 267 8.85 -10.21 -12.90
CA CYS A 267 7.91 -11.25 -13.35
C CYS A 267 6.84 -11.63 -12.33
N VAL A 268 7.02 -11.32 -11.04
CA VAL A 268 6.06 -11.60 -9.97
C VAL A 268 5.20 -10.37 -9.68
N GLN A 269 3.88 -10.53 -9.84
CA GLN A 269 2.92 -9.51 -9.43
C GLN A 269 2.56 -9.64 -7.97
N ASP A 270 2.30 -10.88 -7.51
CA ASP A 270 1.86 -11.19 -6.17
C ASP A 270 2.13 -12.65 -5.83
N ALA A 271 2.01 -13.01 -4.54
CA ALA A 271 2.15 -14.38 -4.07
C ALA A 271 1.21 -14.68 -2.90
N VAL A 272 0.70 -15.91 -2.84
CA VAL A 272 0.07 -16.48 -1.65
C VAL A 272 1.03 -17.48 -1.03
N VAL A 273 1.28 -17.30 0.27
CA VAL A 273 2.09 -18.22 1.07
C VAL A 273 1.15 -19.22 1.74
N ALA A 274 1.39 -20.49 1.53
CA ALA A 274 0.61 -21.61 2.08
C ALA A 274 1.54 -22.61 2.77
N GLY A 275 0.98 -23.48 3.62
CA GLY A 275 1.78 -24.50 4.30
C GLY A 275 1.30 -24.82 5.72
N VAL A 276 0.13 -24.32 6.13
CA VAL A 276 -0.46 -24.64 7.45
C VAL A 276 -0.49 -26.16 7.64
N ASN A 277 0.13 -26.64 8.71
CA ASN A 277 0.25 -28.08 9.03
C ASN A 277 0.93 -28.90 7.93
N ARG A 278 1.76 -28.32 7.08
CA ARG A 278 2.61 -29.01 6.11
C ARG A 278 4.06 -28.95 6.57
N ASP A 279 4.92 -29.79 5.97
CA ASP A 279 6.36 -29.82 6.28
C ASP A 279 7.12 -28.71 5.56
N GLU A 280 6.52 -28.14 4.52
CA GLU A 280 7.13 -27.16 3.63
C GLU A 280 6.19 -25.98 3.36
N ILE A 281 6.79 -24.83 3.01
CA ILE A 281 6.08 -23.67 2.51
C ILE A 281 5.78 -23.88 1.03
N GLY A 282 4.52 -23.71 0.64
CA GLY A 282 4.09 -23.64 -0.74
C GLY A 282 3.86 -22.18 -1.17
N LEU A 283 4.23 -21.85 -2.39
CA LEU A 283 3.99 -20.53 -2.98
C LEU A 283 3.06 -20.66 -4.18
N LEU A 284 1.95 -19.93 -4.18
CA LEU A 284 1.14 -19.70 -5.37
C LEU A 284 1.51 -18.31 -5.91
N ILE A 285 2.18 -18.30 -7.06
CA ILE A 285 2.68 -17.07 -7.69
C ILE A 285 1.69 -16.54 -8.71
N PHE A 286 1.39 -15.26 -8.63
CA PHE A 286 0.68 -14.51 -9.65
C PHE A 286 1.71 -13.80 -10.55
N PRO A 287 1.94 -14.28 -11.79
CA PRO A 287 2.91 -13.68 -12.67
C PRO A 287 2.41 -12.38 -13.28
N ARG A 288 3.34 -11.53 -13.75
CA ARG A 288 3.05 -10.43 -14.68
C ARG A 288 3.18 -10.95 -16.11
N PRO A 289 2.08 -11.14 -16.82
CA PRO A 289 2.11 -11.78 -18.14
C PRO A 289 3.01 -11.07 -19.15
N ASP A 290 2.95 -9.72 -19.17
CA ASP A 290 3.73 -8.91 -20.12
C ASP A 290 5.24 -9.00 -19.84
N GLU A 291 5.65 -9.03 -18.58
CA GLU A 291 7.05 -9.20 -18.19
C GLU A 291 7.55 -10.61 -18.50
N CYS A 292 6.74 -11.62 -18.18
CA CYS A 292 7.06 -13.01 -18.52
C CYS A 292 7.16 -13.20 -20.05
N GLN A 293 6.29 -12.53 -20.82
CA GLN A 293 6.34 -12.56 -22.28
C GLN A 293 7.61 -11.91 -22.84
N ARG A 294 8.04 -10.76 -22.26
CA ARG A 294 9.33 -10.13 -22.61
C ARG A 294 10.51 -11.05 -22.29
N LEU A 295 10.49 -11.67 -21.11
CA LEU A 295 11.53 -12.63 -20.69
C LEU A 295 11.57 -13.86 -21.61
N ALA A 296 10.41 -14.30 -22.09
CA ALA A 296 10.30 -15.43 -23.04
C ALA A 296 10.74 -15.07 -24.46
N GLY A 297 10.86 -13.79 -24.80
CA GLY A 297 11.11 -13.33 -26.18
C GLY A 297 9.97 -13.62 -27.14
N LEU A 298 8.73 -13.74 -26.64
CA LEU A 298 7.55 -14.05 -27.43
C LEU A 298 6.86 -12.76 -27.91
N PRO A 299 6.17 -12.79 -29.07
CA PRO A 299 5.47 -11.64 -29.62
C PRO A 299 4.30 -11.21 -28.72
N ALA A 300 3.91 -9.92 -28.79
CA ALA A 300 2.77 -9.38 -28.07
C ALA A 300 1.50 -10.17 -28.37
N GLY A 301 0.75 -10.52 -27.30
CA GLY A 301 -0.49 -11.30 -27.41
C GLY A 301 -0.30 -12.82 -27.49
N ALA A 302 0.92 -13.34 -27.26
CA ALA A 302 1.12 -14.78 -27.11
C ALA A 302 0.21 -15.35 -26.01
N PRO A 303 -0.37 -16.55 -26.19
CA PRO A 303 -1.21 -17.17 -25.17
C PRO A 303 -0.46 -17.33 -23.84
N LEU A 304 -1.11 -16.98 -22.72
CA LEU A 304 -0.48 -17.06 -21.39
C LEU A 304 0.09 -18.45 -21.07
N PRO A 305 -0.55 -19.59 -21.42
CA PRO A 305 0.05 -20.90 -21.21
C PRO A 305 1.41 -21.06 -21.91
N ASP A 306 1.54 -20.57 -23.14
CA ASP A 306 2.79 -20.66 -23.90
C ASP A 306 3.90 -19.81 -23.27
N VAL A 307 3.53 -18.60 -22.80
CA VAL A 307 4.43 -17.71 -22.05
C VAL A 307 4.94 -18.39 -20.79
N LEU A 308 4.05 -18.97 -19.98
CA LEU A 308 4.44 -19.60 -18.72
C LEU A 308 5.20 -20.92 -18.90
N HIS A 309 5.01 -21.60 -20.01
CA HIS A 309 5.76 -22.82 -20.34
C HIS A 309 7.11 -22.54 -21.04
N ALA A 310 7.37 -21.28 -21.42
CA ALA A 310 8.65 -20.93 -22.04
C ALA A 310 9.85 -21.26 -21.10
N PRO A 311 10.92 -21.87 -21.63
CA PRO A 311 12.07 -22.32 -20.82
C PRO A 311 12.67 -21.22 -19.95
N ALA A 312 12.79 -20.00 -20.48
CA ALA A 312 13.34 -18.85 -19.74
C ALA A 312 12.46 -18.46 -18.53
N VAL A 313 11.13 -18.46 -18.71
CA VAL A 313 10.18 -18.14 -17.63
C VAL A 313 10.16 -19.23 -16.56
N ARG A 314 10.14 -20.49 -16.97
CA ARG A 314 10.24 -21.61 -16.02
C ARG A 314 11.56 -21.58 -15.24
N ALA A 315 12.67 -21.36 -15.90
CA ALA A 315 13.96 -21.24 -15.24
C ALA A 315 14.03 -20.05 -14.26
N PHE A 316 13.35 -18.94 -14.57
CA PHE A 316 13.24 -17.81 -13.66
C PHE A 316 12.51 -18.20 -12.38
N PHE A 317 11.32 -18.78 -12.48
CA PHE A 317 10.55 -19.17 -11.30
C PHE A 317 11.17 -20.33 -10.51
N GLN A 318 11.89 -21.24 -11.16
CA GLN A 318 12.63 -22.30 -10.48
C GLN A 318 13.78 -21.80 -9.61
N ARG A 319 14.39 -20.66 -9.96
CA ARG A 319 15.46 -20.03 -9.17
C ARG A 319 14.96 -19.13 -8.05
N LEU A 320 13.67 -18.81 -8.03
CA LEU A 320 13.11 -17.92 -7.03
C LEU A 320 13.29 -18.40 -5.57
N PRO A 321 13.11 -19.70 -5.23
CA PRO A 321 13.40 -20.20 -3.90
C PRO A 321 14.86 -20.03 -3.49
N ASP A 322 15.80 -20.27 -4.40
CA ASP A 322 17.24 -20.09 -4.13
C ASP A 322 17.59 -18.62 -3.89
N ALA A 323 16.96 -17.71 -4.63
CA ALA A 323 17.14 -16.27 -4.43
C ALA A 323 16.61 -15.80 -3.08
N LEU A 324 15.46 -16.33 -2.63
CA LEU A 324 14.89 -16.06 -1.31
C LEU A 324 15.79 -16.60 -0.20
N TRP A 325 16.28 -17.82 -0.34
CA TRP A 325 17.19 -18.43 0.62
C TRP A 325 18.50 -17.63 0.76
N ALA A 326 19.08 -17.21 -0.37
CA ALA A 326 20.29 -16.38 -0.37
C ALA A 326 20.09 -15.01 0.28
N ALA A 327 18.87 -14.48 0.24
CA ALA A 327 18.49 -13.23 0.89
C ALA A 327 18.23 -13.37 2.41
N GLY A 328 18.30 -14.58 2.96
CA GLY A 328 18.07 -14.86 4.39
C GLY A 328 16.57 -14.82 4.77
N THR A 329 15.73 -15.18 3.84
CA THR A 329 14.28 -15.17 3.99
C THR A 329 13.73 -16.55 4.27
#